data_8fb8971295d1400b9b2f959cc0f9ff76
#
_entry.id   8fb8971295d1400b9b2f959cc0f9ff76
#
_cell.length_a   1.000
_cell.length_b   1.000
_cell.length_c   1.000
_cell.angle_alpha   90.00
_cell.angle_beta   90.00
_cell.angle_gamma   90.00
#
_symmetry.space_group_name_H-M   'P 1'
#
loop_
_entity.id
_entity.type
_entity.pdbx_description
1 polymer ?
#
loop_
_entity_poly.entity_id
_entity_poly.type
_entity_poly.pdbx_seq_one_letter_code
_entity_poly.pdbx_strand_id
1 'polypeptide(L)'
;MTVKQAHGSGDSPPPIAGDISTFPTDAELARTLVASIGSATLSTLTLNGFPYGSIVSYIHDDLGNPIILISDMAEHTINARKNEKASMLISEPAGDGDPLGKARLTLVGSLHLLDNPKDEREDYLEKHQHASFYVDYEDFNFWKLVVKECRYVGGFGHMSWVENHAYQSAEIDPLFLNAQEIIDHMNEDHHDANLLYVKNLANLEDSSEASMLGIDRYGVTLRAST
;
A
#
# COMPACT_ATOMS: atom_id res chain seq x y z
N MET A 1 -4.43 -20.15 35.41
CA MET A 1 -3.91 -20.41 34.06
C MET A 1 -4.83 -19.69 33.09
N THR A 2 -4.38 -18.57 32.52
CA THR A 2 -5.17 -17.83 31.54
C THR A 2 -5.02 -18.58 30.20
N VAL A 3 -6.13 -19.12 29.70
CA VAL A 3 -6.17 -19.75 28.39
C VAL A 3 -5.94 -18.64 27.36
N LYS A 4 -4.84 -18.68 26.62
CA LYS A 4 -4.65 -17.78 25.46
C LYS A 4 -5.70 -18.14 24.42
N GLN A 5 -6.56 -17.18 24.08
CA GLN A 5 -7.47 -17.34 22.94
C GLN A 5 -6.66 -17.58 21.65
N ALA A 6 -7.07 -18.56 20.87
CA ALA A 6 -6.48 -18.79 19.56
C ALA A 6 -6.87 -17.64 18.61
N HIS A 7 -5.99 -17.33 17.63
CA HIS A 7 -6.33 -16.40 16.56
C HIS A 7 -7.65 -16.84 15.90
N GLY A 8 -8.67 -15.97 15.89
CA GLY A 8 -10.00 -16.26 15.35
C GLY A 8 -11.12 -16.40 16.39
N SER A 9 -10.84 -16.26 17.71
CA SER A 9 -11.86 -16.24 18.77
C SER A 9 -12.17 -14.83 19.31
N GLY A 10 -11.64 -13.78 18.70
CA GLY A 10 -12.09 -12.40 18.92
C GLY A 10 -13.35 -12.10 18.08
N ASP A 11 -14.04 -11.03 18.38
CA ASP A 11 -15.19 -10.57 17.61
C ASP A 11 -14.83 -10.57 16.14
N SER A 12 -15.48 -11.46 15.37
CA SER A 12 -15.35 -11.48 13.91
C SER A 12 -15.75 -10.09 13.41
N PRO A 13 -15.06 -9.53 12.42
CA PRO A 13 -15.52 -8.29 11.79
C PRO A 13 -17.00 -8.49 11.41
N PRO A 14 -17.83 -7.45 11.50
CA PRO A 14 -19.23 -7.56 11.16
C PRO A 14 -19.36 -8.17 9.76
N PRO A 15 -20.39 -9.01 9.51
CA PRO A 15 -20.58 -9.64 8.23
C PRO A 15 -20.75 -8.57 7.14
N ILE A 16 -20.07 -8.75 6.01
CA ILE A 16 -20.25 -7.90 4.85
C ILE A 16 -21.58 -8.31 4.19
N ALA A 17 -22.49 -7.35 4.06
CA ALA A 17 -23.75 -7.52 3.34
C ALA A 17 -23.63 -6.86 1.96
N GLY A 18 -24.28 -7.43 0.95
CA GLY A 18 -24.26 -6.93 -0.42
C GLY A 18 -23.50 -7.86 -1.37
N ASP A 19 -23.24 -7.39 -2.59
CA ASP A 19 -22.54 -8.17 -3.62
C ASP A 19 -21.02 -8.10 -3.38
N ILE A 20 -20.48 -9.17 -2.83
CA ILE A 20 -19.03 -9.29 -2.56
C ILE A 20 -18.23 -9.77 -3.79
N SER A 21 -18.88 -10.05 -4.92
CA SER A 21 -18.19 -10.49 -6.14
C SER A 21 -17.47 -9.37 -6.88
N THR A 22 -17.75 -8.12 -6.50
CA THR A 22 -17.21 -6.90 -7.10
C THR A 22 -16.16 -6.21 -6.25
N PHE A 23 -15.55 -6.90 -5.29
CA PHE A 23 -14.45 -6.34 -4.49
C PHE A 23 -13.13 -6.34 -5.28
N PRO A 24 -12.22 -5.37 -4.98
CA PRO A 24 -10.90 -5.38 -5.56
C PRO A 24 -10.13 -6.66 -5.19
N THR A 25 -9.38 -7.16 -6.14
CA THR A 25 -8.46 -8.27 -5.91
C THR A 25 -7.28 -7.84 -5.04
N ASP A 26 -6.62 -8.78 -4.37
CA ASP A 26 -5.41 -8.49 -3.59
C ASP A 26 -4.28 -7.88 -4.45
N ALA A 27 -4.25 -8.18 -5.75
CA ALA A 27 -3.33 -7.59 -6.70
C ALA A 27 -3.62 -6.10 -6.95
N GLU A 28 -4.89 -5.73 -7.14
CA GLU A 28 -5.31 -4.34 -7.31
C GLU A 28 -5.10 -3.54 -6.02
N LEU A 29 -5.40 -4.14 -4.85
CA LEU A 29 -5.13 -3.53 -3.55
C LEU A 29 -3.63 -3.29 -3.34
N ALA A 30 -2.78 -4.26 -3.69
CA ALA A 30 -1.33 -4.13 -3.60
C ALA A 30 -0.79 -3.03 -4.54
N ARG A 31 -1.26 -2.97 -5.79
CA ARG A 31 -0.88 -1.93 -6.76
C ARG A 31 -1.31 -0.55 -6.32
N THR A 32 -2.54 -0.43 -5.81
CA THR A 32 -3.08 0.83 -5.29
C THR A 32 -2.28 1.31 -4.08
N LEU A 33 -1.90 0.40 -3.18
CA LEU A 33 -1.06 0.74 -2.02
C LEU A 33 0.32 1.25 -2.44
N VAL A 34 0.96 0.64 -3.45
CA VAL A 34 2.25 1.12 -4.00
C VAL A 34 2.11 2.52 -4.58
N ALA A 35 1.02 2.80 -5.28
CA ALA A 35 0.80 4.12 -5.88
C ALA A 35 0.51 5.21 -4.85
N SER A 36 -0.28 4.88 -3.80
CA SER A 36 -0.75 5.84 -2.79
C SER A 36 0.35 6.25 -1.79
N ILE A 37 1.32 5.37 -1.52
CA ILE A 37 2.39 5.62 -0.55
C ILE A 37 3.67 6.06 -1.28
N GLY A 38 4.39 7.02 -0.74
CA GLY A 38 5.63 7.54 -1.35
C GLY A 38 6.90 7.16 -0.60
N SER A 39 6.81 6.40 0.50
CA SER A 39 7.95 5.97 1.31
C SER A 39 7.83 4.52 1.75
N ALA A 40 8.95 3.87 1.98
CA ALA A 40 9.01 2.47 2.37
C ALA A 40 10.21 2.16 3.25
N THR A 41 10.17 1.02 3.93
CA THR A 41 11.36 0.43 4.54
C THR A 41 12.02 -0.50 3.53
N LEU A 42 13.19 -0.11 3.03
CA LEU A 42 14.06 -0.96 2.22
C LEU A 42 14.88 -1.87 3.13
N SER A 43 14.88 -3.17 2.87
CA SER A 43 15.73 -4.13 3.56
C SER A 43 16.73 -4.74 2.58
N THR A 44 18.03 -4.65 2.93
CA THR A 44 19.18 -5.21 2.19
C THR A 44 19.95 -6.18 3.07
N LEU A 45 20.90 -6.90 2.52
CA LEU A 45 21.74 -7.85 3.26
C LEU A 45 23.15 -7.27 3.42
N THR A 46 23.62 -7.14 4.65
CA THR A 46 25.00 -6.77 4.94
C THR A 46 25.98 -7.83 4.43
N LEU A 47 27.27 -7.49 4.36
CA LEU A 47 28.33 -8.45 3.97
C LEU A 47 28.35 -9.71 4.82
N ASN A 48 27.93 -9.61 6.07
CA ASN A 48 27.86 -10.73 7.02
C ASN A 48 26.50 -11.45 6.99
N GLY A 49 25.61 -11.11 6.04
CA GLY A 49 24.31 -11.73 5.84
C GLY A 49 23.22 -11.28 6.81
N PHE A 50 23.43 -10.22 7.60
CA PHE A 50 22.38 -9.65 8.44
C PHE A 50 21.44 -8.77 7.61
N PRO A 51 20.10 -8.83 7.86
CA PRO A 51 19.16 -7.88 7.28
C PRO A 51 19.41 -6.47 7.84
N TYR A 52 19.39 -5.48 6.92
CA TYR A 52 19.59 -4.07 7.24
C TYR A 52 18.44 -3.25 6.68
N GLY A 53 17.66 -2.60 7.55
CA GLY A 53 16.51 -1.77 7.19
C GLY A 53 16.85 -0.29 7.12
N SER A 54 16.31 0.40 6.12
CA SER A 54 16.41 1.86 5.96
C SER A 54 15.13 2.44 5.35
N ILE A 55 14.82 3.70 5.68
CA ILE A 55 13.71 4.40 5.07
C ILE A 55 14.18 4.99 3.73
N VAL A 56 13.36 4.81 2.70
CA VAL A 56 13.58 5.37 1.36
C VAL A 56 12.29 5.97 0.81
N SER A 57 12.42 7.04 0.04
CA SER A 57 11.33 7.54 -0.82
C SER A 57 11.35 6.81 -2.15
N TYR A 58 10.20 6.64 -2.78
CA TYR A 58 10.10 5.94 -4.05
C TYR A 58 8.97 6.47 -4.95
N ILE A 59 9.14 6.24 -6.24
CA ILE A 59 8.08 6.18 -7.25
C ILE A 59 7.97 4.72 -7.73
N HIS A 60 7.12 4.44 -8.70
CA HIS A 60 7.01 3.12 -9.32
C HIS A 60 6.88 3.22 -10.83
N ASP A 61 7.30 2.19 -11.55
CA ASP A 61 7.04 2.06 -12.98
C ASP A 61 5.63 1.47 -13.24
N ASP A 62 5.27 1.32 -14.52
CA ASP A 62 3.98 0.79 -14.96
C ASP A 62 3.70 -0.64 -14.48
N LEU A 63 4.74 -1.41 -14.19
CA LEU A 63 4.63 -2.77 -13.65
C LEU A 63 4.57 -2.80 -12.11
N GLY A 64 4.64 -1.62 -11.45
CA GLY A 64 4.65 -1.51 -10.00
C GLY A 64 6.00 -1.78 -9.34
N ASN A 65 7.08 -1.80 -10.10
CA ASN A 65 8.41 -1.91 -9.53
C ASN A 65 8.83 -0.59 -8.89
N PRO A 66 9.16 -0.56 -7.58
CA PRO A 66 9.63 0.66 -6.94
C PRO A 66 10.95 1.15 -7.51
N ILE A 67 11.06 2.48 -7.69
CA ILE A 67 12.26 3.19 -8.11
C ILE A 67 12.64 4.17 -7.02
N ILE A 68 13.86 4.07 -6.54
CA ILE A 68 14.40 4.84 -5.42
C ILE A 68 15.62 5.65 -5.87
N LEU A 69 15.83 6.81 -5.25
CA LEU A 69 17.02 7.64 -5.44
C LEU A 69 17.87 7.57 -4.18
N ILE A 70 19.06 6.97 -4.27
CA ILE A 70 19.92 6.68 -3.12
C ILE A 70 21.38 7.02 -3.38
N SER A 71 22.08 7.47 -2.33
CA SER A 71 23.50 7.81 -2.38
C SER A 71 24.40 6.57 -2.37
N ASP A 72 25.48 6.61 -3.10
CA ASP A 72 26.53 5.57 -3.12
C ASP A 72 27.23 5.39 -1.77
N MET A 73 27.19 6.41 -0.91
CA MET A 73 27.76 6.35 0.45
C MET A 73 26.85 5.64 1.45
N ALA A 74 25.58 5.44 1.11
CA ALA A 74 24.61 4.82 2.01
C ALA A 74 24.87 3.30 2.15
N GLU A 75 24.73 2.78 3.38
CA GLU A 75 24.96 1.36 3.67
C GLU A 75 24.08 0.44 2.81
N HIS A 76 22.82 0.81 2.59
CA HIS A 76 21.91 0.01 1.74
C HIS A 76 22.39 -0.06 0.28
N THR A 77 23.05 0.99 -0.25
CA THR A 77 23.62 0.99 -1.60
C THR A 77 24.87 0.11 -1.66
N ILE A 78 25.75 0.21 -0.64
CA ILE A 78 26.93 -0.64 -0.51
C ILE A 78 26.52 -2.12 -0.47
N ASN A 79 25.47 -2.42 0.28
CA ASN A 79 24.88 -3.77 0.38
C ASN A 79 24.33 -4.24 -0.97
N ALA A 80 23.50 -3.41 -1.64
CA ALA A 80 22.89 -3.72 -2.93
C ALA A 80 23.91 -4.01 -4.03
N ARG A 81 25.02 -3.27 -4.06
CA ARG A 81 26.14 -3.51 -4.98
C ARG A 81 26.82 -4.88 -4.78
N LYS A 82 26.72 -5.46 -3.60
CA LYS A 82 27.30 -6.78 -3.26
C LYS A 82 26.29 -7.90 -3.39
N ASN A 83 25.04 -7.62 -3.08
CA ASN A 83 23.94 -8.57 -3.15
C ASN A 83 22.66 -7.82 -3.53
N GLU A 84 22.20 -8.05 -4.73
CA GLU A 84 21.01 -7.39 -5.30
C GLU A 84 19.70 -7.74 -4.58
N LYS A 85 19.67 -8.81 -3.77
CA LYS A 85 18.46 -9.27 -3.08
C LYS A 85 18.01 -8.25 -2.05
N ALA A 86 16.76 -7.82 -2.19
CA ALA A 86 16.17 -6.84 -1.30
C ALA A 86 14.68 -7.06 -1.13
N SER A 87 14.12 -6.43 -0.11
CA SER A 87 12.68 -6.32 0.05
C SER A 87 12.30 -4.90 0.46
N MET A 88 11.08 -4.49 0.12
CA MET A 88 10.50 -3.24 0.57
C MET A 88 9.20 -3.51 1.32
N LEU A 89 9.08 -2.95 2.52
CA LEU A 89 7.82 -2.91 3.28
C LEU A 89 7.18 -1.54 3.07
N ILE A 90 5.99 -1.57 2.47
CA ILE A 90 5.13 -0.41 2.26
C ILE A 90 3.91 -0.59 3.17
N SER A 91 3.53 0.42 3.92
CA SER A 91 2.38 0.34 4.82
C SER A 91 1.61 1.66 4.84
N GLU A 92 0.30 1.57 4.99
CA GLU A 92 -0.51 2.73 5.32
C GLU A 92 -0.03 3.38 6.63
N PRO A 93 -0.15 4.71 6.75
CA PRO A 93 0.09 5.39 8.03
C PRO A 93 -0.84 4.86 9.11
N ALA A 94 -0.31 4.59 10.30
CA ALA A 94 -1.12 4.08 11.41
C ALA A 94 -2.15 5.11 11.92
N GLY A 95 -1.85 6.41 11.80
CA GLY A 95 -2.61 7.45 12.49
C GLY A 95 -2.67 7.16 13.99
N ASP A 96 -3.85 7.33 14.59
CA ASP A 96 -4.08 7.02 16.02
C ASP A 96 -4.50 5.55 16.26
N GLY A 97 -4.53 4.71 15.20
CA GLY A 97 -4.99 3.32 15.28
C GLY A 97 -3.86 2.29 15.45
N ASP A 98 -4.26 1.02 15.58
CA ASP A 98 -3.32 -0.09 15.61
C ASP A 98 -2.64 -0.27 14.24
N PRO A 99 -1.29 -0.16 14.15
CA PRO A 99 -0.56 -0.37 12.91
C PRO A 99 -0.80 -1.76 12.27
N LEU A 100 -1.10 -2.76 13.08
CA LEU A 100 -1.36 -4.12 12.59
C LEU A 100 -2.72 -4.29 11.91
N GLY A 101 -3.64 -3.35 12.16
CA GLY A 101 -4.94 -3.27 11.48
C GLY A 101 -4.88 -2.61 10.11
N LYS A 102 -3.74 -1.99 9.74
CA LYS A 102 -3.57 -1.26 8.48
C LYS A 102 -3.07 -2.16 7.35
N ALA A 103 -3.39 -1.76 6.13
CA ALA A 103 -2.87 -2.44 4.94
C ALA A 103 -1.36 -2.26 4.83
N ARG A 104 -0.68 -3.34 4.46
CA ARG A 104 0.77 -3.36 4.24
C ARG A 104 1.16 -4.37 3.19
N LEU A 105 2.26 -4.10 2.52
CA LEU A 105 2.75 -4.88 1.41
C LEU A 105 4.25 -5.11 1.57
N THR A 106 4.68 -6.35 1.46
CA THR A 106 6.09 -6.69 1.32
C THR A 106 6.36 -7.09 -0.12
N LEU A 107 7.19 -6.31 -0.80
CA LEU A 107 7.74 -6.63 -2.11
C LEU A 107 9.12 -7.25 -1.94
N VAL A 108 9.35 -8.42 -2.53
CA VAL A 108 10.64 -9.09 -2.54
C VAL A 108 11.18 -9.13 -3.96
N GLY A 109 12.45 -8.80 -4.16
CA GLY A 109 13.01 -8.74 -5.50
C GLY A 109 14.51 -8.52 -5.54
N SER A 110 14.97 -7.98 -6.67
CA SER A 110 16.37 -7.62 -6.91
C SER A 110 16.50 -6.14 -7.24
N LEU A 111 17.44 -5.46 -6.59
CA LEU A 111 17.78 -4.06 -6.85
C LEU A 111 18.77 -3.95 -8.01
N HIS A 112 18.42 -3.13 -8.99
CA HIS A 112 19.27 -2.85 -10.16
C HIS A 112 19.46 -1.35 -10.32
N LEU A 113 20.70 -0.93 -10.57
CA LEU A 113 21.04 0.43 -10.97
C LEU A 113 20.40 0.73 -12.33
N LEU A 114 19.75 1.89 -12.46
CA LEU A 114 19.20 2.35 -13.72
C LEU A 114 20.23 3.11 -14.53
N ASP A 115 20.29 2.78 -15.82
CA ASP A 115 21.11 3.50 -16.80
C ASP A 115 20.27 4.62 -17.44
N ASN A 116 20.73 5.88 -17.30
CA ASN A 116 20.11 7.05 -17.93
C ASN A 116 18.61 7.27 -17.60
N PRO A 117 18.23 7.40 -16.31
CA PRO A 117 16.84 7.45 -15.82
C PRO A 117 16.21 8.84 -16.03
N LYS A 118 15.96 9.28 -17.25
CA LYS A 118 15.44 10.63 -17.56
C LYS A 118 14.00 10.78 -17.17
N ASP A 119 13.16 9.85 -17.58
CA ASP A 119 11.72 9.87 -17.31
C ASP A 119 11.48 9.62 -15.82
N GLU A 120 12.19 8.66 -15.24
CA GLU A 120 12.10 8.36 -13.81
C GLU A 120 12.55 9.53 -12.93
N ARG A 121 13.51 10.34 -13.40
CA ARG A 121 13.95 11.56 -12.69
C ARG A 121 12.85 12.63 -12.68
N GLU A 122 12.16 12.84 -13.78
CA GLU A 122 11.06 13.80 -13.87
C GLU A 122 9.90 13.38 -12.96
N ASP A 123 9.45 12.15 -13.06
CA ASP A 123 8.39 11.57 -12.23
C ASP A 123 8.76 11.58 -10.73
N TYR A 124 10.03 11.31 -10.42
CA TYR A 124 10.50 11.32 -9.03
C TYR A 124 10.44 12.73 -8.43
N LEU A 125 10.85 13.75 -9.18
CA LEU A 125 10.81 15.15 -8.74
C LEU A 125 9.39 15.71 -8.64
N GLU A 126 8.48 15.24 -9.48
CA GLU A 126 7.06 15.59 -9.37
C GLU A 126 6.48 15.11 -8.03
N LYS A 127 6.72 13.85 -7.67
CA LYS A 127 6.23 13.26 -6.43
C LYS A 127 7.02 13.72 -5.20
N HIS A 128 8.33 13.92 -5.33
CA HIS A 128 9.28 14.24 -4.23
C HIS A 128 10.04 15.54 -4.50
N GLN A 129 9.36 16.68 -4.50
CA GLN A 129 9.93 17.99 -4.86
C GLN A 129 11.21 18.35 -4.07
N HIS A 130 11.31 17.93 -2.80
CA HIS A 130 12.49 18.16 -1.98
C HIS A 130 13.75 17.42 -2.49
N ALA A 131 13.60 16.41 -3.34
CA ALA A 131 14.74 15.73 -3.95
C ALA A 131 15.54 16.61 -4.91
N SER A 132 14.97 17.74 -5.36
CA SER A 132 15.68 18.74 -6.17
C SER A 132 16.98 19.26 -5.54
N PHE A 133 17.11 19.17 -4.19
CA PHE A 133 18.33 19.57 -3.50
C PHE A 133 19.51 18.60 -3.67
N TYR A 134 19.25 17.32 -4.02
CA TYR A 134 20.32 16.30 -4.07
C TYR A 134 20.27 15.39 -5.30
N VAL A 135 19.25 15.46 -6.14
CA VAL A 135 19.10 14.59 -7.33
C VAL A 135 20.25 14.70 -8.32
N ASP A 136 20.93 15.85 -8.36
CA ASP A 136 22.05 16.13 -9.27
C ASP A 136 23.43 15.93 -8.60
N TYR A 137 23.49 15.37 -7.37
CA TYR A 137 24.76 15.01 -6.76
C TYR A 137 25.33 13.75 -7.43
N GLU A 138 26.64 13.75 -7.70
CA GLU A 138 27.32 12.67 -8.46
C GLU A 138 27.21 11.29 -7.80
N ASP A 139 26.99 11.25 -6.49
CA ASP A 139 26.86 10.02 -5.71
C ASP A 139 25.40 9.54 -5.57
N PHE A 140 24.40 10.29 -6.07
CA PHE A 140 23.01 9.87 -6.04
C PHE A 140 22.61 9.20 -7.35
N ASN A 141 22.07 8.00 -7.24
CA ASN A 141 21.69 7.18 -8.39
C ASN A 141 20.31 6.58 -8.22
N PHE A 142 19.59 6.41 -9.33
CA PHE A 142 18.32 5.73 -9.37
C PHE A 142 18.50 4.22 -9.42
N TRP A 143 17.75 3.53 -8.55
CA TRP A 143 17.73 2.08 -8.48
C TRP A 143 16.31 1.58 -8.56
N LYS A 144 16.10 0.45 -9.26
CA LYS A 144 14.79 -0.21 -9.41
C LYS A 144 14.79 -1.53 -8.66
N LEU A 145 13.78 -1.74 -7.81
CA LEU A 145 13.49 -3.06 -7.25
C LEU A 145 12.62 -3.84 -8.25
N VAL A 146 13.21 -4.76 -8.99
CA VAL A 146 12.45 -5.67 -9.86
C VAL A 146 11.76 -6.71 -9.00
N VAL A 147 10.44 -6.57 -8.86
CA VAL A 147 9.60 -7.37 -7.97
C VAL A 147 9.50 -8.80 -8.50
N LYS A 148 9.69 -9.78 -7.62
CA LYS A 148 9.55 -11.23 -7.86
C LYS A 148 8.41 -11.84 -7.07
N GLU A 149 8.22 -11.40 -5.84
CA GLU A 149 7.20 -11.90 -4.92
C GLU A 149 6.51 -10.73 -4.22
N CYS A 150 5.23 -10.86 -3.97
CA CYS A 150 4.39 -9.85 -3.35
C CYS A 150 3.53 -10.47 -2.25
N ARG A 151 3.69 -9.98 -1.01
CA ARG A 151 2.88 -10.39 0.14
C ARG A 151 2.02 -9.23 0.59
N TYR A 152 0.71 -9.31 0.33
CA TYR A 152 -0.27 -8.34 0.79
C TYR A 152 -0.90 -8.74 2.12
N VAL A 153 -1.13 -7.78 2.99
CA VAL A 153 -1.86 -7.94 4.25
C VAL A 153 -2.80 -6.75 4.40
N GLY A 154 -4.10 -6.99 4.31
CA GLY A 154 -5.17 -5.97 4.37
C GLY A 154 -5.70 -5.73 5.79
N GLY A 155 -4.94 -6.09 6.82
CA GLY A 155 -5.33 -6.01 8.23
C GLY A 155 -5.46 -7.39 8.87
N PHE A 156 -6.20 -7.45 9.99
CA PHE A 156 -6.37 -8.70 10.72
C PHE A 156 -7.18 -9.73 9.91
N GLY A 157 -6.58 -10.90 9.69
CA GLY A 157 -7.25 -12.02 9.03
C GLY A 157 -7.23 -12.00 7.51
N HIS A 158 -6.85 -10.90 6.87
CA HIS A 158 -6.74 -10.79 5.42
C HIS A 158 -5.27 -10.73 5.00
N MET A 159 -4.75 -11.81 4.44
CA MET A 159 -3.37 -11.88 3.98
C MET A 159 -3.21 -12.91 2.86
N SER A 160 -2.48 -12.55 1.81
CA SER A 160 -2.22 -13.40 0.66
C SER A 160 -0.83 -13.23 0.07
N TRP A 161 -0.35 -14.26 -0.61
CA TRP A 161 0.71 -14.14 -1.60
C TRP A 161 0.06 -13.81 -2.93
N VAL A 162 0.46 -12.68 -3.52
CA VAL A 162 -0.03 -12.24 -4.82
C VAL A 162 0.97 -12.72 -5.88
N GLU A 163 0.47 -13.47 -6.85
CA GLU A 163 1.27 -13.92 -7.99
C GLU A 163 1.85 -12.74 -8.75
N ASN A 164 3.14 -12.83 -9.13
CA ASN A 164 3.85 -11.70 -9.75
C ASN A 164 3.17 -11.19 -11.02
N HIS A 165 2.68 -12.10 -11.87
CA HIS A 165 1.95 -11.71 -13.09
C HIS A 165 0.65 -10.97 -12.76
N ALA A 166 -0.11 -11.44 -11.77
CA ALA A 166 -1.33 -10.77 -11.33
C ALA A 166 -1.01 -9.37 -10.77
N TYR A 167 0.04 -9.24 -9.95
CA TYR A 167 0.51 -7.95 -9.44
C TYR A 167 0.87 -6.97 -10.56
N GLN A 168 1.68 -7.41 -11.53
CA GLN A 168 2.14 -6.55 -12.63
C GLN A 168 1.03 -6.11 -13.58
N SER A 169 0.00 -6.95 -13.79
CA SER A 169 -1.12 -6.66 -14.68
C SER A 169 -2.31 -5.99 -14.00
N ALA A 170 -2.31 -5.91 -12.67
CA ALA A 170 -3.40 -5.27 -11.94
C ALA A 170 -3.41 -3.75 -12.13
N GLU A 171 -4.60 -3.19 -12.25
CA GLU A 171 -4.80 -1.76 -12.37
C GLU A 171 -4.84 -1.08 -11.00
N ILE A 172 -4.26 0.09 -10.92
CA ILE A 172 -4.38 0.98 -9.77
C ILE A 172 -5.80 1.52 -9.71
N ASP A 173 -6.40 1.60 -8.52
CA ASP A 173 -7.73 2.20 -8.37
C ASP A 173 -7.69 3.68 -8.79
N PRO A 174 -8.55 4.13 -9.73
CA PRO A 174 -8.53 5.51 -10.22
C PRO A 174 -8.96 6.53 -9.17
N LEU A 175 -9.64 6.11 -8.10
CA LEU A 175 -10.13 6.99 -7.04
C LEU A 175 -9.13 7.18 -5.90
N PHE A 176 -8.00 6.45 -5.87
CA PHE A 176 -7.10 6.41 -4.71
C PHE A 176 -6.61 7.79 -4.23
N LEU A 177 -6.43 8.74 -5.14
CA LEU A 177 -5.98 10.10 -4.78
C LEU A 177 -7.06 10.91 -4.08
N ASN A 178 -8.33 10.67 -4.39
CA ASN A 178 -9.46 11.45 -3.90
C ASN A 178 -10.34 10.67 -2.91
N ALA A 179 -10.04 9.40 -2.67
CA ALA A 179 -10.88 8.53 -1.87
C ALA A 179 -11.13 9.09 -0.46
N GLN A 180 -10.10 9.61 0.22
CA GLN A 180 -10.25 10.17 1.56
C GLN A 180 -11.12 11.44 1.56
N GLU A 181 -10.92 12.34 0.60
CA GLU A 181 -11.74 13.56 0.45
C GLU A 181 -13.22 13.21 0.21
N ILE A 182 -13.47 12.22 -0.65
CA ILE A 182 -14.83 11.74 -0.91
C ILE A 182 -15.46 11.15 0.35
N ILE A 183 -14.71 10.33 1.11
CA ILE A 183 -15.18 9.71 2.34
C ILE A 183 -15.54 10.78 3.38
N ASP A 184 -14.65 11.76 3.58
CA ASP A 184 -14.86 12.83 4.54
C ASP A 184 -16.10 13.67 4.16
N HIS A 185 -16.19 14.10 2.91
CA HIS A 185 -17.34 14.84 2.39
C HIS A 185 -18.67 14.09 2.55
N MET A 186 -18.69 12.79 2.21
CA MET A 186 -19.89 11.96 2.35
C MET A 186 -20.31 11.77 3.81
N ASN A 187 -19.36 11.72 4.73
CA ASN A 187 -19.65 11.57 6.15
C ASN A 187 -20.03 12.89 6.83
N GLU A 188 -19.50 14.04 6.39
CA GLU A 188 -19.79 15.35 6.94
C GLU A 188 -21.10 15.94 6.39
N ASP A 189 -21.25 15.94 5.07
CA ASP A 189 -22.33 16.67 4.41
C ASP A 189 -23.49 15.79 3.91
N HIS A 190 -23.28 14.47 3.76
CA HIS A 190 -24.21 13.55 3.11
C HIS A 190 -24.50 12.28 3.96
N HIS A 191 -24.43 12.36 5.26
CA HIS A 191 -24.65 11.19 6.12
C HIS A 191 -26.04 10.55 5.92
N ASP A 192 -27.08 11.36 5.61
CA ASP A 192 -28.42 10.87 5.28
C ASP A 192 -28.43 10.00 4.03
N ALA A 193 -27.61 10.34 3.03
CA ALA A 193 -27.46 9.55 1.81
C ALA A 193 -26.77 8.20 2.11
N ASN A 194 -25.76 8.19 2.98
CA ASN A 194 -25.13 6.95 3.43
C ASN A 194 -26.15 6.01 4.08
N LEU A 195 -27.03 6.55 4.90
CA LEU A 195 -28.12 5.77 5.55
C LEU A 195 -29.11 5.23 4.52
N LEU A 196 -29.48 6.03 3.49
CA LEU A 196 -30.35 5.58 2.40
C LEU A 196 -29.71 4.47 1.58
N TYR A 197 -28.41 4.52 1.31
CA TYR A 197 -27.69 3.43 0.63
C TYR A 197 -27.79 2.13 1.43
N VAL A 198 -27.54 2.18 2.73
CA VAL A 198 -27.60 0.99 3.59
C VAL A 198 -29.02 0.41 3.60
N LYS A 199 -30.07 1.24 3.76
CA LYS A 199 -31.46 0.77 3.80
C LYS A 199 -31.94 0.22 2.48
N ASN A 200 -31.67 0.91 1.37
CA ASN A 200 -32.28 0.59 0.09
C ASN A 200 -31.44 -0.38 -0.77
N LEU A 201 -30.10 -0.34 -0.66
CA LEU A 201 -29.23 -1.18 -1.49
C LEU A 201 -28.75 -2.42 -0.74
N ALA A 202 -28.46 -2.30 0.58
CA ALA A 202 -28.04 -3.43 1.39
C ALA A 202 -29.23 -4.12 2.11
N ASN A 203 -30.47 -3.58 2.00
CA ASN A 203 -31.69 -4.09 2.65
C ASN A 203 -31.59 -4.19 4.16
N LEU A 204 -30.86 -3.26 4.80
CA LEU A 204 -30.72 -3.14 6.24
C LEU A 204 -31.66 -2.04 6.78
N GLU A 205 -32.97 -2.27 6.71
CA GLU A 205 -34.03 -1.27 6.98
C GLU A 205 -33.98 -0.70 8.40
N ASP A 206 -33.55 -1.51 9.39
CA ASP A 206 -33.49 -1.14 10.81
C ASP A 206 -32.26 -0.29 11.18
N SER A 207 -31.38 0.02 10.21
CA SER A 207 -30.19 0.84 10.47
C SER A 207 -30.58 2.26 10.89
N SER A 208 -29.95 2.75 11.97
CA SER A 208 -30.11 4.10 12.49
C SER A 208 -29.01 5.05 12.07
N GLU A 209 -27.80 4.51 11.81
CA GLU A 209 -26.63 5.28 11.39
C GLU A 209 -25.86 4.54 10.31
N ALA A 210 -25.19 5.32 9.42
CA ALA A 210 -24.26 4.79 8.45
C ALA A 210 -23.11 5.76 8.19
N SER A 211 -21.89 5.23 8.12
CA SER A 211 -20.68 6.01 7.75
C SER A 211 -19.91 5.31 6.64
N MET A 212 -19.43 6.09 5.71
CA MET A 212 -18.55 5.60 4.64
C MET A 212 -17.16 5.32 5.19
N LEU A 213 -16.63 4.12 4.94
CA LEU A 213 -15.31 3.68 5.35
C LEU A 213 -14.34 3.58 4.17
N GLY A 214 -14.85 3.39 2.95
CA GLY A 214 -14.05 3.21 1.77
C GLY A 214 -14.86 3.46 0.51
N ILE A 215 -14.15 3.84 -0.54
CA ILE A 215 -14.65 3.97 -1.90
C ILE A 215 -13.56 3.54 -2.86
N ASP A 216 -13.94 2.77 -3.87
CA ASP A 216 -13.09 2.31 -4.96
C ASP A 216 -13.89 2.20 -6.26
N ARG A 217 -13.25 1.75 -7.35
CA ARG A 217 -13.92 1.56 -8.66
C ARG A 217 -15.12 0.60 -8.64
N TYR A 218 -15.22 -0.25 -7.62
CA TYR A 218 -16.27 -1.25 -7.50
C TYR A 218 -17.46 -0.77 -6.68
N GLY A 219 -17.27 0.25 -5.84
CA GLY A 219 -18.36 0.81 -5.05
C GLY A 219 -17.91 1.44 -3.73
N VAL A 220 -18.81 1.39 -2.76
CA VAL A 220 -18.60 2.01 -1.44
C VAL A 220 -18.72 0.96 -0.33
N THR A 221 -17.84 1.08 0.67
CA THR A 221 -17.93 0.32 1.91
C THR A 221 -18.52 1.19 3.00
N LEU A 222 -19.64 0.77 3.57
CA LEU A 222 -20.34 1.48 4.63
C LEU A 222 -20.35 0.66 5.91
N ARG A 223 -20.19 1.32 7.05
CA ARG A 223 -20.48 0.76 8.37
C ARG A 223 -21.88 1.21 8.77
N ALA A 224 -22.74 0.25 9.11
CA ALA A 224 -24.08 0.52 9.63
C ALA A 224 -24.22 0.05 11.08
N SER A 225 -25.01 0.78 11.87
CA SER A 225 -25.44 0.39 13.21
C SER A 225 -26.95 0.47 13.32
N THR A 226 -27.53 -0.38 14.20
CA THR A 226 -28.96 -0.45 14.52
C THR A 226 -29.21 0.15 15.87
#